data_4915f1212072ec0e0705d36de7052ff8
#
_entry.id   4915f1212072ec0e0705d36de7052ff8
#
_cell.length_a   1.000
_cell.length_b   1.000
_cell.length_c   1.000
_cell.angle_alpha   90.00
_cell.angle_beta   90.00
_cell.angle_gamma   90.00
#
_symmetry.space_group_name_H-M   'P 1'
#
loop_
_entity.id
_entity.type
_entity.pdbx_description
1 polymer ?
#
loop_
_entity_poly.entity_id
_entity_poly.type
_entity_poly.pdbx_seq_one_letter_code
_entity_poly.pdbx_strand_id
1 'polypeptide(L)'
;HADDADIYFLSNQSGKAKSFIPKFRDTRRYCYIIDAEHNRTMKVDANSEIALAADDALFYVFTDNEIDADYLYQPKHVGEMMPIDNNGWKVTFETTGKVVEMKELKDWTSFTDDNSIRYYSGHAAYETTFKRKHSPAKDESVVIDLGTVADIATVYVNGKQCGTAWRPPYTVDITQAVKK
;
A
#
# COMPACT_ATOMS: atom_id res chain seq x y z
N HIS A 1 -18.75 -20.77 2.24
CA HIS A 1 -20.15 -20.85 1.86
C HIS A 1 -21.01 -20.23 2.96
N ALA A 2 -21.88 -19.29 2.61
CA ALA A 2 -22.90 -18.71 3.46
C ALA A 2 -24.27 -18.98 2.78
N ASP A 3 -25.38 -18.75 3.48
CA ASP A 3 -26.70 -19.16 2.98
C ASP A 3 -27.06 -18.50 1.64
N ASP A 4 -26.60 -17.27 1.42
CA ASP A 4 -26.89 -16.44 0.24
C ASP A 4 -25.64 -16.06 -0.59
N ALA A 5 -24.45 -16.52 -0.19
CA ALA A 5 -23.19 -16.20 -0.86
C ALA A 5 -22.16 -17.30 -0.79
N ASP A 6 -21.35 -17.43 -1.84
CA ASP A 6 -20.12 -18.20 -1.84
C ASP A 6 -18.91 -17.27 -1.79
N ILE A 7 -17.96 -17.59 -0.89
CA ILE A 7 -16.79 -16.78 -0.62
C ILE A 7 -15.54 -17.58 -0.96
N TYR A 8 -14.68 -17.02 -1.79
CA TYR A 8 -13.38 -17.57 -2.14
C TYR A 8 -12.28 -16.62 -1.65
N PHE A 9 -11.37 -17.14 -0.87
CA PHE A 9 -10.18 -16.41 -0.44
C PHE A 9 -9.02 -16.74 -1.37
N LEU A 10 -8.45 -15.70 -1.98
CA LEU A 10 -7.28 -15.79 -2.84
C LEU A 10 -6.11 -15.09 -2.15
N SER A 11 -4.98 -15.78 -2.05
CA SER A 11 -3.76 -15.23 -1.47
C SER A 11 -2.56 -15.52 -2.34
N ASN A 12 -1.77 -14.50 -2.61
CA ASN A 12 -0.48 -14.61 -3.27
C ASN A 12 0.63 -14.68 -2.20
N GLN A 13 1.02 -15.88 -1.83
CA GLN A 13 2.08 -16.13 -0.84
C GLN A 13 3.49 -16.15 -1.46
N SER A 14 3.68 -15.43 -2.56
CA SER A 14 4.99 -15.34 -3.21
C SER A 14 5.51 -13.91 -3.16
N GLY A 15 6.80 -13.74 -3.01
CA GLY A 15 7.44 -12.42 -2.99
C GLY A 15 7.40 -11.67 -4.33
N LYS A 16 6.47 -11.98 -5.24
CA LYS A 16 6.32 -11.34 -6.55
C LYS A 16 4.85 -11.12 -6.87
N ALA A 17 4.55 -10.00 -7.53
CA ALA A 17 3.22 -9.76 -8.08
C ALA A 17 2.85 -10.81 -9.13
N LYS A 18 1.57 -11.16 -9.18
CA LYS A 18 0.99 -12.10 -10.14
C LYS A 18 -0.29 -11.55 -10.73
N SER A 19 -0.46 -11.79 -12.04
CA SER A 19 -1.71 -11.55 -12.76
C SER A 19 -2.20 -12.86 -13.36
N PHE A 20 -3.49 -13.12 -13.24
CA PHE A 20 -4.13 -14.33 -13.79
C PHE A 20 -5.64 -14.13 -13.89
N ILE A 21 -6.28 -14.98 -14.70
CA ILE A 21 -7.74 -15.07 -14.76
C ILE A 21 -8.17 -16.23 -13.88
N PRO A 22 -8.86 -15.99 -12.75
CA PRO A 22 -9.33 -17.05 -11.86
C PRO A 22 -10.46 -17.83 -12.53
N LYS A 23 -10.60 -19.12 -12.17
CA LYS A 23 -11.72 -19.94 -12.60
C LYS A 23 -12.47 -20.44 -11.39
N PHE A 24 -13.71 -20.02 -11.27
CA PHE A 24 -14.59 -20.42 -10.19
C PHE A 24 -15.61 -21.47 -10.66
N ARG A 25 -16.11 -22.28 -9.75
CA ARG A 25 -17.22 -23.19 -9.99
C ARG A 25 -18.57 -22.49 -9.87
N ASP A 26 -18.56 -21.32 -9.25
CA ASP A 26 -19.77 -20.56 -9.00
C ASP A 26 -20.30 -19.94 -10.29
N THR A 27 -21.63 -19.97 -10.44
CA THR A 27 -22.35 -19.42 -11.60
C THR A 27 -23.37 -18.36 -11.19
N ARG A 28 -23.32 -17.88 -9.94
CA ARG A 28 -24.21 -16.84 -9.46
C ARG A 28 -24.06 -15.54 -10.24
N ARG A 29 -25.12 -14.75 -10.24
CA ARG A 29 -25.26 -13.60 -11.12
C ARG A 29 -24.28 -12.47 -10.85
N TYR A 30 -23.95 -12.26 -9.59
CA TYR A 30 -23.10 -11.14 -9.18
C TYR A 30 -21.80 -11.64 -8.57
N CYS A 31 -20.71 -10.95 -8.91
CA CYS A 31 -19.40 -11.23 -8.39
C CYS A 31 -18.74 -9.93 -7.89
N TYR A 32 -18.19 -9.99 -6.69
CA TYR A 32 -17.53 -8.86 -6.03
C TYR A 32 -16.16 -9.26 -5.52
N ILE A 33 -15.26 -8.29 -5.48
CA ILE A 33 -14.02 -8.37 -4.73
C ILE A 33 -14.18 -7.53 -3.46
N ILE A 34 -13.88 -8.11 -2.31
CA ILE A 34 -13.79 -7.40 -1.05
C ILE A 34 -12.31 -7.25 -0.67
N ASP A 35 -11.86 -6.01 -0.64
CA ASP A 35 -10.58 -5.59 -0.10
C ASP A 35 -10.80 -5.21 1.37
N ALA A 36 -10.58 -6.16 2.26
CA ALA A 36 -10.84 -5.98 3.69
C ALA A 36 -9.84 -5.01 4.34
N GLU A 37 -8.66 -4.85 3.79
CA GLU A 37 -7.64 -3.94 4.30
C GLU A 37 -8.05 -2.47 4.13
N HIS A 38 -8.66 -2.15 2.99
CA HIS A 38 -9.09 -0.79 2.67
C HIS A 38 -10.59 -0.58 2.84
N ASN A 39 -11.31 -1.59 3.34
CA ASN A 39 -12.77 -1.59 3.50
C ASN A 39 -13.49 -1.18 2.20
N ARG A 40 -13.18 -1.87 1.10
CA ARG A 40 -13.73 -1.58 -0.23
C ARG A 40 -14.42 -2.79 -0.80
N THR A 41 -15.56 -2.56 -1.43
CA THR A 41 -16.29 -3.56 -2.21
C THR A 41 -16.29 -3.15 -3.67
N MET A 42 -15.83 -4.03 -4.54
CA MET A 42 -15.69 -3.75 -5.98
C MET A 42 -16.48 -4.78 -6.77
N LYS A 43 -17.32 -4.33 -7.69
CA LYS A 43 -17.98 -5.21 -8.65
C LYS A 43 -16.94 -5.69 -9.67
N VAL A 44 -16.95 -6.97 -10.00
CA VAL A 44 -15.98 -7.58 -10.94
C VAL A 44 -16.66 -8.57 -11.87
N ASP A 45 -16.18 -8.68 -13.09
CA ASP A 45 -16.49 -9.83 -13.93
C ASP A 45 -15.61 -11.00 -13.46
N ALA A 46 -16.25 -12.12 -13.12
CA ALA A 46 -15.56 -13.31 -12.63
C ALA A 46 -14.51 -13.89 -13.61
N ASN A 47 -14.59 -13.53 -14.89
CA ASN A 47 -13.64 -13.93 -15.92
C ASN A 47 -12.58 -12.86 -16.23
N SER A 48 -12.57 -11.76 -15.48
CA SER A 48 -11.56 -10.72 -15.66
C SER A 48 -10.21 -11.14 -15.10
N GLU A 49 -9.16 -10.59 -15.71
CA GLU A 49 -7.83 -10.67 -15.12
C GLU A 49 -7.78 -9.93 -13.80
N ILE A 50 -7.11 -10.53 -12.82
CA ILE A 50 -6.79 -9.88 -11.54
C ILE A 50 -5.28 -9.79 -11.36
N ALA A 51 -4.86 -8.78 -10.61
CA ALA A 51 -3.48 -8.61 -10.18
C ALA A 51 -3.43 -8.64 -8.65
N LEU A 52 -2.58 -9.51 -8.10
CA LEU A 52 -2.25 -9.55 -6.69
C LEU A 52 -0.79 -9.14 -6.52
N ALA A 53 -0.54 -8.16 -5.68
CA ALA A 53 0.83 -7.80 -5.29
C ALA A 53 1.52 -8.97 -4.55
N ALA A 54 2.80 -8.82 -4.26
CA ALA A 54 3.50 -9.77 -3.38
C ALA A 54 2.80 -9.80 -2.02
N ASP A 55 2.56 -10.99 -1.49
CA ASP A 55 1.97 -11.24 -0.18
C ASP A 55 0.57 -10.61 0.03
N ASP A 56 -0.13 -10.35 -1.08
CA ASP A 56 -1.48 -9.76 -1.10
C ASP A 56 -2.57 -10.84 -1.06
N ALA A 57 -3.76 -10.43 -0.61
CA ALA A 57 -4.93 -11.30 -0.55
C ALA A 57 -6.22 -10.52 -0.77
N LEU A 58 -7.22 -11.23 -1.29
CA LEU A 58 -8.56 -10.65 -1.46
C LEU A 58 -9.64 -11.73 -1.36
N PHE A 59 -10.86 -11.30 -1.16
CA PHE A 59 -12.03 -12.16 -1.18
C PHE A 59 -12.83 -11.94 -2.46
N TYR A 60 -13.20 -13.04 -3.11
CA TYR A 60 -14.27 -13.05 -4.10
C TYR A 60 -15.56 -13.47 -3.43
N VAL A 61 -16.63 -12.74 -3.69
CA VAL A 61 -17.96 -13.04 -3.17
C VAL A 61 -18.92 -13.16 -4.34
N PHE A 62 -19.57 -14.32 -4.44
CA PHE A 62 -20.61 -14.59 -5.42
C PHE A 62 -21.97 -14.60 -4.71
N THR A 63 -22.93 -13.90 -5.27
CA THR A 63 -24.28 -13.76 -4.70
C THR A 63 -25.35 -13.63 -5.79
N ASP A 64 -26.57 -14.05 -5.48
CA ASP A 64 -27.72 -13.87 -6.36
C ASP A 64 -28.35 -12.48 -6.24
N ASN A 65 -28.06 -11.77 -5.15
CA ASN A 65 -28.52 -10.43 -4.89
C ASN A 65 -27.44 -9.40 -5.19
N GLU A 66 -27.82 -8.28 -5.80
CA GLU A 66 -26.92 -7.16 -5.97
C GLU A 66 -26.63 -6.50 -4.64
N ILE A 67 -25.34 -6.31 -4.34
CA ILE A 67 -24.89 -5.54 -3.17
C ILE A 67 -24.29 -4.22 -3.63
N ASP A 68 -24.29 -3.24 -2.76
CA ASP A 68 -23.68 -1.95 -3.03
C ASP A 68 -22.16 -2.10 -3.19
N ALA A 69 -21.61 -1.46 -4.22
CA ALA A 69 -20.18 -1.55 -4.53
C ALA A 69 -19.63 -0.14 -4.77
N ASP A 70 -18.45 0.10 -4.23
CA ASP A 70 -17.78 1.40 -4.34
C ASP A 70 -17.45 1.76 -5.79
N TYR A 71 -17.02 0.76 -6.58
CA TYR A 71 -16.67 0.92 -7.99
C TYR A 71 -16.47 -0.42 -8.71
N LEU A 72 -16.27 -0.36 -10.01
CA LEU A 72 -15.90 -1.52 -10.81
C LEU A 72 -14.40 -1.81 -10.66
N TYR A 73 -14.06 -3.07 -10.35
CA TYR A 73 -12.66 -3.49 -10.25
C TYR A 73 -11.94 -3.30 -11.58
N GLN A 74 -10.78 -2.70 -11.52
CA GLN A 74 -9.84 -2.61 -12.63
C GLN A 74 -8.45 -3.05 -12.13
N PRO A 75 -7.77 -3.96 -12.84
CA PRO A 75 -6.41 -4.35 -12.51
C PRO A 75 -5.51 -3.12 -12.45
N LYS A 76 -4.81 -2.94 -11.34
CA LYS A 76 -3.82 -1.87 -11.24
C LYS A 76 -2.57 -2.30 -11.99
N HIS A 77 -2.22 -1.57 -13.02
CA HIS A 77 -0.91 -1.71 -13.66
C HIS A 77 0.10 -0.86 -12.89
N VAL A 78 1.22 -1.46 -12.51
CA VAL A 78 2.34 -0.71 -11.92
C VAL A 78 2.88 0.20 -13.02
N GLY A 79 2.79 1.50 -12.78
CA GLY A 79 3.34 2.51 -13.65
C GLY A 79 4.87 2.64 -13.53
N GLU A 80 5.40 3.73 -14.02
CA GLU A 80 6.83 4.02 -13.92
C GLU A 80 7.22 4.24 -12.45
N MET A 81 8.19 3.45 -11.97
CA MET A 81 8.80 3.64 -10.66
C MET A 81 9.89 4.71 -10.77
N MET A 82 9.78 5.75 -9.98
CA MET A 82 10.77 6.81 -9.92
C MET A 82 11.34 6.92 -8.51
N PRO A 83 12.68 7.00 -8.37
CA PRO A 83 13.26 7.28 -7.07
C PRO A 83 12.82 8.67 -6.59
N ILE A 84 12.65 8.82 -5.30
CA ILE A 84 12.39 10.12 -4.69
C ILE A 84 13.67 10.96 -4.81
N ASP A 85 13.60 11.99 -5.66
CA ASP A 85 14.66 13.01 -5.74
C ASP A 85 14.46 14.01 -4.59
N ASN A 86 15.25 13.85 -3.54
CA ASN A 86 15.15 14.63 -2.31
C ASN A 86 16.50 15.26 -1.93
N ASN A 87 16.45 16.21 -1.00
CA ASN A 87 17.63 16.89 -0.48
C ASN A 87 18.20 16.21 0.79
N GLY A 88 17.83 14.97 1.03
CA GLY A 88 18.16 14.23 2.23
C GLY A 88 16.97 14.11 3.21
N TRP A 89 17.24 13.55 4.34
CA TRP A 89 16.26 13.20 5.36
C TRP A 89 16.63 13.82 6.70
N LYS A 90 15.63 14.34 7.39
CA LYS A 90 15.71 14.69 8.79
C LYS A 90 14.98 13.64 9.60
N VAL A 91 15.66 12.99 10.52
CA VAL A 91 15.09 11.96 11.39
C VAL A 91 15.09 12.43 12.83
N THR A 92 13.92 12.46 13.44
CA THR A 92 13.73 12.87 14.83
C THR A 92 13.32 11.65 15.65
N PHE A 93 14.13 11.30 16.64
CA PHE A 93 13.86 10.23 17.60
C PHE A 93 13.05 10.81 18.77
N GLU A 94 11.73 10.58 18.78
CA GLU A 94 10.79 11.32 19.61
C GLU A 94 11.09 11.24 21.12
N THR A 95 11.40 10.05 21.63
CA THR A 95 11.66 9.85 23.07
C THR A 95 12.91 10.58 23.56
N THR A 96 13.95 10.66 22.73
CA THR A 96 15.23 11.29 23.09
C THR A 96 15.33 12.74 22.65
N GLY A 97 14.46 13.15 21.73
CA GLY A 97 14.55 14.45 21.05
C GLY A 97 15.75 14.59 20.12
N LYS A 98 16.52 13.53 19.90
CA LYS A 98 17.67 13.57 18.98
C LYS A 98 17.21 13.73 17.54
N VAL A 99 17.94 14.58 16.84
CA VAL A 99 17.73 14.84 15.41
C VAL A 99 18.99 14.46 14.64
N VAL A 100 18.82 13.70 13.57
CA VAL A 100 19.91 13.30 12.67
C VAL A 100 19.53 13.67 11.25
N GLU A 101 20.45 14.33 10.55
CA GLU A 101 20.34 14.56 9.10
C GLU A 101 21.15 13.51 8.36
N MET A 102 20.56 12.91 7.33
CA MET A 102 21.21 11.91 6.50
C MET A 102 20.83 12.09 5.03
N LYS A 103 21.81 11.90 4.15
CA LYS A 103 21.57 11.98 2.70
C LYS A 103 20.74 10.82 2.18
N GLU A 104 20.98 9.63 2.73
CA GLU A 104 20.30 8.38 2.39
C GLU A 104 19.80 7.72 3.66
N LEU A 105 18.63 7.10 3.58
CA LEU A 105 18.08 6.32 4.69
C LEU A 105 18.98 5.12 4.96
N LYS A 106 19.23 4.89 6.24
CA LYS A 106 19.96 3.72 6.74
C LYS A 106 19.37 3.27 8.05
N ASP A 107 19.56 2.01 8.35
CA ASP A 107 19.16 1.42 9.62
C ASP A 107 19.87 2.13 10.77
N TRP A 108 19.14 2.51 11.80
CA TRP A 108 19.71 3.18 12.97
C TRP A 108 20.66 2.28 13.79
N THR A 109 20.55 0.95 13.68
CA THR A 109 21.53 0.03 14.27
C THR A 109 22.94 0.19 13.70
N SER A 110 23.06 0.83 12.51
CA SER A 110 24.33 1.15 11.88
C SER A 110 25.08 2.34 12.51
N PHE A 111 24.43 3.06 13.43
CA PHE A 111 25.06 4.18 14.16
C PHE A 111 25.93 3.65 15.31
N THR A 112 27.11 3.14 14.99
CA THR A 112 28.02 2.51 15.97
C THR A 112 28.55 3.47 17.02
N ASP A 113 28.61 4.75 16.71
CA ASP A 113 29.17 5.80 17.57
C ASP A 113 28.14 6.43 18.51
N ASP A 114 26.86 6.07 18.38
CA ASP A 114 25.77 6.57 19.22
C ASP A 114 24.84 5.47 19.69
N ASN A 115 25.09 4.93 20.84
CA ASN A 115 24.31 3.86 21.45
C ASN A 115 22.84 4.27 21.71
N SER A 116 22.55 5.56 21.88
CA SER A 116 21.19 6.02 22.13
C SER A 116 20.33 6.03 20.85
N ILE A 117 20.95 6.00 19.68
CA ILE A 117 20.32 5.78 18.39
C ILE A 117 20.36 4.30 18.04
N ARG A 118 21.54 3.69 18.15
CA ARG A 118 21.74 2.28 17.78
C ARG A 118 20.77 1.32 18.45
N TYR A 119 20.47 1.54 19.71
CA TYR A 119 19.56 0.72 20.53
C TYR A 119 18.23 1.42 20.81
N TYR A 120 17.87 2.39 19.99
CA TYR A 120 16.63 3.11 20.15
C TYR A 120 15.42 2.18 19.96
N SER A 121 14.44 2.34 20.84
CA SER A 121 13.13 1.73 20.74
C SER A 121 12.06 2.80 20.96
N GLY A 122 11.21 3.00 19.99
CA GLY A 122 10.17 4.04 20.03
C GLY A 122 9.86 4.61 18.66
N HIS A 123 9.13 5.70 18.64
CA HIS A 123 8.74 6.38 17.41
C HIS A 123 9.84 7.29 16.88
N ALA A 124 10.09 7.23 15.58
CA ALA A 124 10.96 8.16 14.88
C ALA A 124 10.23 8.77 13.68
N ALA A 125 10.28 10.10 13.58
CA ALA A 125 9.72 10.83 12.46
C ALA A 125 10.78 11.05 11.37
N TYR A 126 10.48 10.63 10.15
CA TYR A 126 11.33 10.79 8.97
C TYR A 126 10.72 11.87 8.08
N GLU A 127 11.43 12.96 7.90
CA GLU A 127 10.96 14.10 7.12
C GLU A 127 11.85 14.33 5.90
N THR A 128 11.25 14.50 4.74
CA THR A 128 11.92 14.93 3.52
C THR A 128 11.00 15.75 2.64
N THR A 129 11.57 16.42 1.66
CA THR A 129 10.82 17.11 0.59
C THR A 129 11.26 16.58 -0.75
N PHE A 130 10.31 16.37 -1.65
CA PHE A 130 10.59 15.92 -3.01
C PHE A 130 9.79 16.71 -4.02
N LYS A 131 10.28 16.72 -5.27
CA LYS A 131 9.58 17.35 -6.39
C LYS A 131 9.11 16.29 -7.35
N ARG A 132 7.89 16.40 -7.81
CA ARG A 132 7.39 15.62 -8.94
C ARG A 132 7.60 16.38 -10.24
N LYS A 133 7.96 15.65 -11.29
CA LYS A 133 8.11 16.22 -12.63
C LYS A 133 6.78 16.51 -13.31
N HIS A 134 5.75 15.70 -13.02
CA HIS A 134 4.43 15.79 -13.65
C HIS A 134 3.32 15.65 -12.62
N SER A 135 2.19 16.31 -12.83
CA SER A 135 0.96 16.03 -12.09
C SER A 135 0.36 14.71 -12.57
N PRO A 136 -0.31 13.94 -11.69
CA PRO A 136 -0.98 12.72 -12.13
C PRO A 136 -2.08 13.07 -13.13
N ALA A 137 -2.25 12.24 -14.15
CA ALA A 137 -3.41 12.30 -15.02
C ALA A 137 -4.69 11.97 -14.21
N LYS A 138 -5.86 12.20 -14.80
CA LYS A 138 -7.14 12.03 -14.09
C LYS A 138 -7.37 10.61 -13.56
N ASP A 139 -6.82 9.63 -14.28
CA ASP A 139 -7.00 8.19 -13.99
C ASP A 139 -5.71 7.55 -13.43
N GLU A 140 -4.73 8.36 -13.03
CA GLU A 140 -3.50 7.91 -12.42
C GLU A 140 -3.54 8.08 -10.90
N SER A 141 -3.10 7.06 -10.18
CA SER A 141 -2.79 7.15 -8.76
C SER A 141 -1.28 7.30 -8.54
N VAL A 142 -0.94 8.00 -7.48
CA VAL A 142 0.44 8.16 -7.02
C VAL A 142 0.60 7.35 -5.76
N VAL A 143 1.46 6.35 -5.84
CA VAL A 143 1.75 5.46 -4.71
C VAL A 143 3.20 5.68 -4.29
N ILE A 144 3.42 5.89 -3.01
CA ILE A 144 4.77 5.87 -2.44
C ILE A 144 5.10 4.45 -2.01
N ASP A 145 6.27 3.97 -2.43
CA ASP A 145 6.86 2.72 -1.95
C ASP A 145 7.93 3.06 -0.92
N LEU A 146 7.75 2.58 0.30
CA LEU A 146 8.67 2.82 1.41
C LEU A 146 9.85 1.83 1.42
N GLY A 147 9.87 0.88 0.50
CA GLY A 147 10.88 -0.17 0.44
C GLY A 147 10.74 -1.14 1.62
N THR A 148 11.73 -1.17 2.48
CA THR A 148 11.74 -2.04 3.67
C THR A 148 11.38 -1.23 4.92
N VAL A 149 10.32 -1.64 5.61
CA VAL A 149 9.90 -1.09 6.89
C VAL A 149 10.03 -2.19 7.94
N ALA A 150 10.76 -1.92 9.04
CA ALA A 150 11.02 -2.93 10.05
C ALA A 150 9.77 -3.29 10.87
N ASP A 151 8.90 -2.27 11.15
CA ASP A 151 7.67 -2.47 11.90
C ASP A 151 6.48 -1.81 11.18
N ILE A 152 6.14 -0.59 11.55
CA ILE A 152 4.96 0.13 11.06
C ILE A 152 5.37 1.55 10.66
N ALA A 153 4.88 2.02 9.52
CA ALA A 153 5.08 3.40 9.06
C ALA A 153 3.76 4.08 8.74
N THR A 154 3.47 5.21 9.37
CA THR A 154 2.36 6.08 9.00
C THR A 154 2.87 7.22 8.12
N VAL A 155 2.26 7.39 6.96
CA VAL A 155 2.70 8.34 5.93
C VAL A 155 1.83 9.60 5.96
N TYR A 156 2.50 10.74 6.01
CA TYR A 156 1.90 12.06 5.88
C TYR A 156 2.50 12.78 4.68
N VAL A 157 1.67 13.39 3.85
CA VAL A 157 2.12 14.22 2.72
C VAL A 157 1.42 15.56 2.78
N ASN A 158 2.19 16.64 2.77
CA ASN A 158 1.68 18.01 2.88
C ASN A 158 0.76 18.23 4.11
N GLY A 159 1.06 17.56 5.23
CA GLY A 159 0.29 17.63 6.47
C GLY A 159 -0.96 16.75 6.51
N LYS A 160 -1.28 16.02 5.43
CA LYS A 160 -2.41 15.09 5.37
C LYS A 160 -1.93 13.67 5.62
N GLN A 161 -2.58 12.95 6.53
CA GLN A 161 -2.35 11.51 6.71
C GLN A 161 -2.88 10.75 5.49
N CYS A 162 -2.04 9.93 4.89
CA CYS A 162 -2.35 9.17 3.68
C CYS A 162 -2.65 7.70 3.95
N GLY A 163 -1.99 7.12 4.95
CA GLY A 163 -2.18 5.72 5.30
C GLY A 163 -1.09 5.21 6.22
N THR A 164 -1.23 3.94 6.62
CA THR A 164 -0.26 3.23 7.46
C THR A 164 0.12 1.93 6.78
N ALA A 165 1.41 1.74 6.54
CA ALA A 165 2.00 0.51 6.02
C ALA A 165 2.52 -0.32 7.19
N TRP A 166 1.97 -1.52 7.37
CA TRP A 166 2.28 -2.42 8.49
C TRP A 166 2.66 -3.84 8.02
N ARG A 167 2.53 -4.10 6.72
CA ARG A 167 2.94 -5.35 6.05
C ARG A 167 3.41 -5.08 4.62
N PRO A 168 4.19 -5.96 4.01
CA PRO A 168 4.53 -5.87 2.58
C PRO A 168 3.27 -5.99 1.68
N PRO A 169 3.26 -5.32 0.51
CA PRO A 169 4.20 -4.29 0.11
C PRO A 169 3.98 -3.00 0.91
N TYR A 170 5.06 -2.39 1.39
CA TYR A 170 4.98 -1.16 2.19
C TYR A 170 4.70 0.04 1.29
N THR A 171 3.51 0.08 0.73
CA THR A 171 3.06 1.11 -0.20
C THR A 171 1.88 1.88 0.35
N VAL A 172 1.81 3.19 0.06
CA VAL A 172 0.70 4.05 0.47
C VAL A 172 0.26 4.93 -0.70
N ASP A 173 -1.04 4.97 -0.96
CA ASP A 173 -1.62 5.89 -1.94
C ASP A 173 -1.61 7.33 -1.41
N ILE A 174 -0.89 8.22 -2.10
CA ILE A 174 -0.72 9.62 -1.74
C ILE A 174 -1.40 10.57 -2.75
N THR A 175 -2.19 10.04 -3.68
CA THR A 175 -2.79 10.79 -4.79
C THR A 175 -3.52 12.05 -4.34
N GLN A 176 -4.28 11.96 -3.26
CA GLN A 176 -5.08 13.06 -2.73
C GLN A 176 -4.30 14.10 -1.92
N ALA A 177 -3.02 13.82 -1.65
CA ALA A 177 -2.18 14.67 -0.82
C ALA A 177 -1.06 15.36 -1.61
N VAL A 178 -0.73 14.87 -2.80
CA VAL A 178 0.23 15.52 -3.69
C VAL A 178 -0.37 16.78 -4.29
N LYS A 179 0.38 17.89 -4.27
CA LYS A 179 -0.05 19.14 -4.91
C LYS A 179 0.16 19.05 -6.42
N LYS A 180 -0.74 19.72 -7.12
CA LYS A 180 -0.63 19.92 -8.58
C LYS A 180 0.52 20.86 -8.91
#